data_7b66378c9093de168d867f29485d4efd
#
_entry.id   7b66378c9093de168d867f29485d4efd
#
_cell.length_a   1.000
_cell.length_b   1.000
_cell.length_c   1.000
_cell.angle_alpha   90.00
_cell.angle_beta   90.00
_cell.angle_gamma   90.00
#
_symmetry.space_group_name_H-M   'P 1'
#
loop_
_entity.id
_entity.type
_entity.pdbx_description
1 polymer ?
#
loop_
_entity_poly.entity_id
_entity_poly.type
_entity_poly.pdbx_seq_one_letter_code
_entity_poly.pdbx_strand_id
1 'polypeptide(L)'
;MYRYNFGTLAAFVPASVAGEMCSIGTLFAFTLVCAGVLIVRKTMPDAPRSFKTPLVPFVPIAGIITCLVMMLFLPADTWIRLVLWMLIGLDIYVCYGIKHSKLEHMQKHRSGQTTLDMIGITLSVLCVITGLWHQQTVGWGESKVLLIISFVFAFTHLAFYLYRLGKQFTSLTR
;
A
#
# COMPACT_ATOMS: atom_id res chain seq x y z
N MET A 1 28.51 -3.88 -17.19
CA MET A 1 28.92 -3.40 -15.87
C MET A 1 27.81 -3.45 -14.80
N TYR A 2 26.51 -3.45 -15.16
CA TYR A 2 25.38 -3.49 -14.21
C TYR A 2 25.10 -4.87 -13.56
N ARG A 3 25.57 -5.97 -14.13
CA ARG A 3 25.29 -7.34 -13.62
C ARG A 3 25.91 -7.67 -12.25
N TYR A 4 27.04 -7.04 -11.91
CA TYR A 4 27.75 -7.33 -10.65
C TYR A 4 27.11 -6.66 -9.43
N ASN A 5 26.47 -5.49 -9.61
CA ASN A 5 25.86 -4.75 -8.51
C ASN A 5 24.58 -5.42 -7.97
N PHE A 6 23.81 -6.08 -8.84
CA PHE A 6 22.61 -6.83 -8.40
C PHE A 6 22.98 -8.12 -7.66
N GLY A 7 24.06 -8.79 -8.05
CA GLY A 7 24.53 -10.01 -7.36
C GLY A 7 25.01 -9.73 -5.94
N THR A 8 25.72 -8.63 -5.71
CA THR A 8 26.16 -8.22 -4.37
C THR A 8 24.98 -7.79 -3.48
N LEU A 9 23.99 -7.08 -4.04
CA LEU A 9 22.77 -6.70 -3.31
C LEU A 9 21.95 -7.95 -2.91
N ALA A 10 21.84 -8.93 -3.81
CA ALA A 10 21.13 -10.17 -3.54
C ALA A 10 21.81 -11.05 -2.47
N ALA A 11 23.13 -10.92 -2.28
CA ALA A 11 23.85 -11.64 -1.25
C ALA A 11 23.53 -11.14 0.18
N PHE A 12 23.08 -9.90 0.33
CA PHE A 12 22.71 -9.32 1.62
C PHE A 12 21.26 -9.55 2.04
N VAL A 13 20.38 -9.93 1.10
CA VAL A 13 18.96 -10.17 1.38
C VAL A 13 18.73 -11.67 1.58
N PRO A 14 18.31 -12.13 2.77
CA PRO A 14 17.96 -13.53 2.98
C PRO A 14 16.85 -13.97 2.01
N ALA A 15 17.01 -15.13 1.41
CA ALA A 15 16.06 -15.66 0.42
C ALA A 15 14.64 -15.81 0.99
N SER A 16 14.53 -16.14 2.29
CA SER A 16 13.25 -16.21 3.00
C SER A 16 12.51 -14.86 2.99
N VAL A 17 13.22 -13.78 3.33
CA VAL A 17 12.64 -12.41 3.32
C VAL A 17 12.19 -12.00 1.93
N ALA A 18 13.01 -12.28 0.89
CA ALA A 18 12.64 -11.97 -0.48
C ALA A 18 11.41 -12.78 -0.93
N GLY A 19 11.31 -14.06 -0.56
CA GLY A 19 10.18 -14.91 -0.85
C GLY A 19 8.89 -14.44 -0.19
N GLU A 20 8.96 -14.07 1.09
CA GLU A 20 7.81 -13.54 1.84
C GLU A 20 7.30 -12.22 1.25
N MET A 21 8.21 -11.29 0.91
CA MET A 21 7.83 -10.02 0.29
C MET A 21 7.19 -10.21 -1.08
N CYS A 22 7.72 -11.14 -1.88
CA CYS A 22 7.16 -11.48 -3.18
C CYS A 22 5.75 -12.08 -3.03
N SER A 23 5.56 -12.98 -2.07
CA SER A 23 4.28 -13.63 -1.80
C SER A 23 3.22 -12.64 -1.35
N ILE A 24 3.49 -11.80 -0.34
CA ILE A 24 2.50 -10.84 0.14
C ILE A 24 2.18 -9.76 -0.90
N GLY A 25 3.19 -9.30 -1.65
CA GLY A 25 3.00 -8.30 -2.71
C GLY A 25 2.12 -8.83 -3.84
N THR A 26 2.32 -10.07 -4.28
CA THR A 26 1.49 -10.69 -5.33
C THR A 26 0.07 -10.96 -4.87
N LEU A 27 -0.13 -11.50 -3.66
CA LEU A 27 -1.47 -11.71 -3.09
C LEU A 27 -2.24 -10.40 -2.93
N PHE A 28 -1.56 -9.35 -2.47
CA PHE A 28 -2.14 -8.02 -2.35
C PHE A 28 -2.51 -7.44 -3.72
N ALA A 29 -1.64 -7.58 -4.73
CA ALA A 29 -1.92 -7.14 -6.09
C ALA A 29 -3.15 -7.86 -6.68
N PHE A 30 -3.28 -9.17 -6.49
CA PHE A 30 -4.47 -9.91 -6.92
C PHE A 30 -5.74 -9.46 -6.21
N THR A 31 -5.67 -9.16 -4.92
CA THR A 31 -6.79 -8.58 -4.18
C THR A 31 -7.23 -7.25 -4.79
N LEU A 32 -6.28 -6.36 -5.10
CA LEU A 32 -6.58 -5.07 -5.74
C LEU A 32 -7.16 -5.23 -7.15
N VAL A 33 -6.65 -6.17 -7.95
CA VAL A 33 -7.19 -6.46 -9.29
C VAL A 33 -8.63 -6.97 -9.20
N CYS A 34 -8.92 -7.90 -8.29
CA CYS A 34 -10.27 -8.41 -8.08
C CYS A 34 -11.23 -7.30 -7.62
N ALA A 35 -10.79 -6.44 -6.69
CA ALA A 35 -11.56 -5.26 -6.27
C ALA A 35 -11.77 -4.27 -7.42
N GLY A 36 -10.74 -4.02 -8.23
CA GLY A 36 -10.81 -3.17 -9.41
C GLY A 36 -11.83 -3.66 -10.42
N VAL A 37 -11.89 -4.98 -10.68
CA VAL A 37 -12.91 -5.57 -11.56
C VAL A 37 -14.32 -5.28 -11.04
N LEU A 38 -14.57 -5.41 -9.74
CA LEU A 38 -15.87 -5.12 -9.13
C LEU A 38 -16.25 -3.64 -9.28
N ILE A 39 -15.30 -2.74 -9.02
CA ILE A 39 -15.51 -1.29 -9.13
C ILE A 39 -15.82 -0.91 -10.59
N VAL A 40 -14.98 -1.33 -11.54
CA VAL A 40 -15.15 -1.00 -12.97
C VAL A 40 -16.45 -1.57 -13.53
N ARG A 41 -16.91 -2.72 -13.03
CA ARG A 41 -18.22 -3.26 -13.42
C ARG A 41 -19.40 -2.41 -12.95
N LYS A 42 -19.28 -1.74 -11.80
CA LYS A 42 -20.31 -0.85 -11.27
C LYS A 42 -20.26 0.55 -11.91
N THR A 43 -19.05 1.07 -12.14
CA THR A 43 -18.86 2.45 -12.62
C THR A 43 -18.98 2.58 -14.14
N MET A 44 -18.55 1.56 -14.89
CA MET A 44 -18.54 1.57 -16.36
C MET A 44 -19.12 0.26 -16.90
N PRO A 45 -20.45 0.03 -16.83
CA PRO A 45 -21.07 -1.22 -17.27
C PRO A 45 -20.91 -1.45 -18.79
N ASP A 46 -20.95 -0.39 -19.59
CA ASP A 46 -20.96 -0.43 -21.07
C ASP A 46 -19.58 -0.35 -21.72
N ALA A 47 -18.50 -0.33 -20.92
CA ALA A 47 -17.15 -0.28 -21.46
C ALA A 47 -16.86 -1.49 -22.37
N PRO A 48 -16.28 -1.31 -23.58
CA PRO A 48 -15.93 -2.40 -24.46
C PRO A 48 -14.86 -3.29 -23.80
N ARG A 49 -15.15 -4.59 -23.72
CA ARG A 49 -14.28 -5.57 -23.06
C ARG A 49 -14.03 -6.76 -23.95
N SER A 50 -12.78 -7.09 -24.17
CA SER A 50 -12.37 -8.27 -24.96
C SER A 50 -12.76 -9.58 -24.25
N PHE A 51 -12.82 -9.58 -22.90
CA PHE A 51 -13.21 -10.72 -22.10
C PHE A 51 -14.20 -10.32 -21.00
N LYS A 52 -15.28 -11.07 -20.89
CA LYS A 52 -16.28 -10.91 -19.82
C LYS A 52 -16.08 -12.00 -18.78
N THR A 53 -15.55 -11.66 -17.61
CA THR A 53 -15.42 -12.59 -16.48
C THR A 53 -16.79 -13.20 -16.18
N PRO A 54 -16.92 -14.55 -16.15
CA PRO A 54 -18.18 -15.20 -15.82
C PRO A 54 -18.48 -15.03 -14.31
N LEU A 55 -19.75 -15.21 -13.93
CA LEU A 55 -20.22 -15.23 -12.55
C LEU A 55 -19.77 -14.04 -11.68
N VAL A 56 -19.71 -12.82 -12.26
CA VAL A 56 -19.52 -11.60 -11.45
C VAL A 56 -20.86 -11.28 -10.75
N PRO A 57 -20.84 -11.01 -9.42
CA PRO A 57 -19.71 -10.62 -8.58
C PRO A 57 -19.01 -11.77 -7.82
N PHE A 58 -19.47 -13.01 -7.96
CA PHE A 58 -19.04 -14.12 -7.10
C PHE A 58 -17.53 -14.44 -7.25
N VAL A 59 -17.03 -14.59 -8.48
CA VAL A 59 -15.62 -14.96 -8.73
C VAL A 59 -14.63 -13.93 -8.19
N PRO A 60 -14.77 -12.61 -8.41
CA PRO A 60 -13.88 -11.62 -7.82
C PRO A 60 -13.93 -11.57 -6.30
N ILE A 61 -15.11 -11.76 -5.70
CA ILE A 61 -15.25 -11.80 -4.24
C ILE A 61 -14.52 -13.02 -3.66
N ALA A 62 -14.71 -14.20 -4.25
CA ALA A 62 -14.01 -15.40 -3.86
C ALA A 62 -12.48 -15.22 -3.98
N GLY A 63 -11.99 -14.57 -5.05
CA GLY A 63 -10.59 -14.24 -5.22
C GLY A 63 -10.05 -13.33 -4.10
N ILE A 64 -10.77 -12.28 -3.74
CA ILE A 64 -10.40 -11.39 -2.61
C ILE A 64 -10.30 -12.19 -1.31
N ILE A 65 -11.32 -12.97 -0.99
CA ILE A 65 -11.37 -13.74 0.27
C ILE A 65 -10.21 -14.74 0.33
N THR A 66 -9.96 -15.49 -0.75
CA THR A 66 -8.88 -16.47 -0.81
C THR A 66 -7.51 -15.81 -0.63
N CYS A 67 -7.25 -14.69 -1.32
CA CYS A 67 -6.00 -13.97 -1.18
C CYS A 67 -5.81 -13.42 0.24
N LEU A 68 -6.85 -12.82 0.84
CA LEU A 68 -6.79 -12.31 2.21
C LEU A 68 -6.55 -13.42 3.23
N VAL A 69 -7.24 -14.56 3.09
CA VAL A 69 -7.02 -15.72 3.97
C VAL A 69 -5.57 -16.20 3.87
N MET A 70 -5.03 -16.33 2.65
CA MET A 70 -3.62 -16.71 2.48
C MET A 70 -2.65 -15.68 3.11
N MET A 71 -2.95 -14.40 3.00
CA MET A 71 -2.14 -13.33 3.62
C MET A 71 -2.15 -13.42 5.16
N LEU A 72 -3.25 -13.84 5.78
CA LEU A 72 -3.34 -13.98 7.25
C LEU A 72 -2.38 -15.03 7.81
N PHE A 73 -1.99 -16.03 7.01
CA PHE A 73 -1.02 -17.05 7.42
C PHE A 73 0.44 -16.60 7.28
N LEU A 74 0.71 -15.39 6.75
CA LEU A 74 2.07 -14.88 6.65
C LEU A 74 2.53 -14.27 8.00
N PRO A 75 3.86 -14.29 8.28
CA PRO A 75 4.43 -13.69 9.49
C PRO A 75 4.10 -12.19 9.61
N ALA A 76 3.99 -11.72 10.86
CA ALA A 76 3.69 -10.31 11.16
C ALA A 76 4.71 -9.33 10.57
N ASP A 77 6.00 -9.71 10.52
CA ASP A 77 7.07 -8.92 9.90
C ASP A 77 6.77 -8.58 8.43
N THR A 78 6.16 -9.52 7.72
CA THR A 78 5.82 -9.37 6.32
C THR A 78 4.74 -8.31 6.12
N TRP A 79 3.80 -8.20 7.05
CA TRP A 79 2.77 -7.17 7.05
C TRP A 79 3.35 -5.76 7.29
N ILE A 80 4.30 -5.64 8.22
CA ILE A 80 5.00 -4.36 8.47
C ILE A 80 5.72 -3.92 7.19
N ARG A 81 6.43 -4.82 6.53
CA ARG A 81 7.12 -4.54 5.27
C ARG A 81 6.16 -4.11 4.17
N LEU A 82 5.00 -4.79 4.03
CA LEU A 82 3.97 -4.42 3.06
C LEU A 82 3.48 -2.98 3.29
N VAL A 83 3.13 -2.62 4.54
CA VAL A 83 2.64 -1.28 4.88
C VAL A 83 3.69 -0.22 4.62
N LEU A 84 4.97 -0.48 4.96
CA LEU A 84 6.08 0.44 4.65
C LEU A 84 6.22 0.69 3.14
N TRP A 85 6.17 -0.36 2.33
CA TRP A 85 6.23 -0.22 0.88
C TRP A 85 5.02 0.52 0.30
N MET A 86 3.85 0.31 0.87
CA MET A 86 2.63 1.05 0.50
C MET A 86 2.77 2.55 0.80
N LEU A 87 3.35 2.92 1.95
CA LEU A 87 3.60 4.32 2.30
C LEU A 87 4.60 4.96 1.33
N ILE A 88 5.72 4.30 1.04
CA ILE A 88 6.72 4.79 0.07
C ILE A 88 6.07 4.99 -1.31
N GLY A 89 5.30 4.00 -1.77
CA GLY A 89 4.58 4.08 -3.04
C GLY A 89 3.58 5.23 -3.10
N LEU A 90 2.85 5.44 -2.01
CA LEU A 90 1.89 6.54 -1.88
C LEU A 90 2.60 7.91 -1.92
N ASP A 91 3.74 8.05 -1.25
CA ASP A 91 4.52 9.29 -1.27
C ASP A 91 5.03 9.62 -2.67
N ILE A 92 5.57 8.62 -3.36
CA ILE A 92 6.01 8.79 -4.76
C ILE A 92 4.82 9.22 -5.62
N TYR A 93 3.65 8.60 -5.43
CA TYR A 93 2.44 8.95 -6.16
C TYR A 93 1.98 10.39 -5.86
N VAL A 94 1.97 10.78 -4.59
CA VAL A 94 1.54 12.12 -4.14
C VAL A 94 2.50 13.21 -4.57
N CYS A 95 3.81 12.95 -4.51
CA CYS A 95 4.84 13.94 -4.85
C CYS A 95 5.04 14.10 -6.37
N TYR A 96 4.96 13.00 -7.10
CA TYR A 96 5.30 12.95 -8.53
C TYR A 96 4.12 12.57 -9.41
N GLY A 97 3.42 11.48 -9.10
CA GLY A 97 2.40 10.88 -9.95
C GLY A 97 1.23 11.81 -10.25
N ILE A 98 0.74 12.53 -9.25
CA ILE A 98 -0.38 13.46 -9.42
C ILE A 98 -0.05 14.58 -10.40
N LYS A 99 1.17 15.13 -10.31
CA LYS A 99 1.60 16.26 -11.15
C LYS A 99 1.84 15.86 -12.62
N HIS A 100 2.18 14.59 -12.87
CA HIS A 100 2.50 14.09 -14.21
C HIS A 100 1.39 13.22 -14.82
N SER A 101 0.28 13.06 -14.11
CA SER A 101 -0.87 12.29 -14.61
C SER A 101 -1.63 13.10 -15.66
N LYS A 102 -1.92 12.46 -16.81
CA LYS A 102 -2.82 13.03 -17.85
C LYS A 102 -4.26 13.23 -17.36
N LEU A 103 -4.59 12.70 -16.18
CA LEU A 103 -5.86 12.87 -15.49
C LEU A 103 -5.97 14.21 -14.73
N GLU A 104 -4.96 15.08 -14.80
CA GLU A 104 -4.95 16.38 -14.12
C GLU A 104 -6.17 17.25 -14.48
N HIS A 105 -6.66 17.15 -15.72
CA HIS A 105 -7.89 17.82 -16.15
C HIS A 105 -9.17 17.28 -15.51
N MET A 106 -9.18 16.02 -15.09
CA MET A 106 -10.32 15.40 -14.41
C MET A 106 -10.26 15.57 -12.88
N GLN A 107 -9.08 15.81 -12.31
CA GLN A 107 -8.85 15.95 -10.88
C GLN A 107 -8.90 17.39 -10.36
N LYS A 108 -9.53 18.32 -11.04
CA LYS A 108 -9.83 19.66 -10.48
C LYS A 108 -10.73 19.60 -9.24
N HIS A 109 -11.02 18.39 -8.74
CA HIS A 109 -11.78 18.17 -7.53
C HIS A 109 -10.82 17.99 -6.33
N ARG A 110 -10.75 19.03 -5.51
CA ARG A 110 -10.11 19.11 -4.18
C ARG A 110 -10.38 17.90 -3.27
N SER A 111 -11.48 17.21 -3.49
CA SER A 111 -11.88 15.97 -2.83
C SER A 111 -10.87 14.83 -2.99
N GLY A 112 -10.22 14.68 -4.15
CA GLY A 112 -9.28 13.59 -4.38
C GLY A 112 -7.98 13.73 -3.58
N GLN A 113 -7.48 14.95 -3.37
CA GLN A 113 -6.27 15.18 -2.58
C GLN A 113 -6.50 14.90 -1.09
N THR A 114 -7.63 15.32 -0.55
CA THR A 114 -8.01 15.04 0.84
C THR A 114 -8.16 13.53 1.09
N THR A 115 -8.72 12.79 0.13
CA THR A 115 -8.85 11.33 0.22
C THR A 115 -7.47 10.65 0.26
N LEU A 116 -6.51 11.09 -0.55
CA LEU A 116 -5.14 10.55 -0.53
C LEU A 116 -4.42 10.85 0.79
N ASP A 117 -4.58 12.06 1.33
CA ASP A 117 -4.01 12.42 2.62
C ASP A 117 -4.62 11.59 3.75
N MET A 118 -5.93 11.32 3.70
CA MET A 118 -6.60 10.41 4.64
C MET A 118 -6.08 8.96 4.52
N ILE A 119 -5.87 8.46 3.31
CA ILE A 119 -5.27 7.13 3.10
C ILE A 119 -3.84 7.08 3.68
N GLY A 120 -3.03 8.11 3.47
CA GLY A 120 -1.69 8.20 4.04
C GLY A 120 -1.69 8.17 5.57
N ILE A 121 -2.61 8.90 6.20
CA ILE A 121 -2.78 8.90 7.67
C ILE A 121 -3.22 7.52 8.16
N THR A 122 -4.21 6.90 7.52
CA THR A 122 -4.68 5.57 7.93
C THR A 122 -3.60 4.50 7.80
N LEU A 123 -2.79 4.54 6.74
CA LEU A 123 -1.65 3.64 6.57
C LEU A 123 -0.56 3.89 7.62
N SER A 124 -0.27 5.15 7.97
CA SER A 124 0.70 5.46 9.02
C SER A 124 0.25 4.94 10.39
N VAL A 125 -1.02 5.12 10.72
CA VAL A 125 -1.62 4.57 11.95
C VAL A 125 -1.60 3.04 11.94
N LEU A 126 -1.92 2.42 10.81
CA LEU A 126 -1.86 0.96 10.65
C LEU A 126 -0.43 0.44 10.85
N CYS A 127 0.57 1.15 10.36
CA CYS A 127 1.98 0.81 10.56
C CYS A 127 2.37 0.84 12.06
N VAL A 128 1.89 1.82 12.80
CA VAL A 128 2.10 1.88 14.26
C VAL A 128 1.42 0.71 14.97
N ILE A 129 0.16 0.43 14.62
CA ILE A 129 -0.60 -0.66 15.24
C ILE A 129 0.05 -2.02 14.96
N THR A 130 0.45 -2.28 13.72
CA THR A 130 1.13 -3.54 13.36
C THR A 130 2.48 -3.67 14.05
N GLY A 131 3.24 -2.58 14.21
CA GLY A 131 4.48 -2.55 14.96
C GLY A 131 4.29 -2.87 16.44
N LEU A 132 3.28 -2.28 17.08
CA LEU A 132 2.94 -2.56 18.49
C LEU A 132 2.46 -4.00 18.68
N TRP A 133 1.63 -4.51 17.79
CA TRP A 133 1.17 -5.90 17.81
C TRP A 133 2.33 -6.88 17.68
N HIS A 134 3.23 -6.63 16.74
CA HIS A 134 4.44 -7.43 16.57
C HIS A 134 5.30 -7.47 17.85
N GLN A 135 5.48 -6.31 18.52
CA GLN A 135 6.22 -6.23 19.77
C GLN A 135 5.62 -7.09 20.88
N GLN A 136 4.29 -7.20 20.93
CA GLN A 136 3.60 -8.03 21.93
C GLN A 136 3.70 -9.53 21.63
N THR A 137 3.73 -9.92 20.35
CA THR A 137 3.69 -11.34 19.94
C THR A 137 5.08 -11.98 19.87
N VAL A 138 6.08 -11.27 19.40
CA VAL A 138 7.43 -11.80 19.12
C VAL A 138 8.48 -11.30 20.13
N GLY A 139 8.17 -10.22 20.82
CA GLY A 139 9.10 -9.58 21.77
C GLY A 139 10.22 -8.79 21.10
N TRP A 140 11.16 -8.27 21.91
CA TRP A 140 12.25 -7.38 21.48
C TRP A 140 13.44 -8.10 20.81
N GLY A 141 13.32 -9.36 20.38
CA GLY A 141 14.43 -10.20 19.94
C GLY A 141 15.13 -9.75 18.66
N GLU A 142 14.75 -10.34 17.54
CA GLU A 142 15.50 -10.22 16.28
C GLU A 142 15.09 -9.03 15.40
N SER A 143 13.91 -8.45 15.57
CA SER A 143 13.35 -7.43 14.67
C SER A 143 13.37 -6.00 15.21
N LYS A 144 14.23 -5.69 16.23
CA LYS A 144 14.33 -4.33 16.80
C LYS A 144 14.57 -3.25 15.76
N VAL A 145 15.45 -3.52 14.80
CA VAL A 145 15.80 -2.56 13.76
C VAL A 145 14.60 -2.28 12.84
N LEU A 146 13.87 -3.32 12.46
CA LEU A 146 12.67 -3.18 11.63
C LEU A 146 11.59 -2.38 12.36
N LEU A 147 11.38 -2.65 13.65
CA LEU A 147 10.42 -1.92 14.48
C LEU A 147 10.79 -0.44 14.61
N ILE A 148 12.06 -0.14 14.94
CA ILE A 148 12.52 1.25 15.04
C ILE A 148 12.33 1.99 13.71
N ILE A 149 12.74 1.37 12.61
CA ILE A 149 12.56 1.95 11.27
C ILE A 149 11.08 2.19 10.99
N SER A 150 10.20 1.22 11.29
CA SER A 150 8.76 1.34 11.05
C SER A 150 8.14 2.47 11.86
N PHE A 151 8.49 2.64 13.13
CA PHE A 151 8.00 3.73 13.97
C PHE A 151 8.49 5.10 13.51
N VAL A 152 9.79 5.25 13.25
CA VAL A 152 10.36 6.51 12.75
C VAL A 152 9.71 6.89 11.43
N PHE A 153 9.55 5.93 10.53
CA PHE A 153 8.93 6.14 9.24
C PHE A 153 7.44 6.51 9.38
N ALA A 154 6.68 5.80 10.19
CA ALA A 154 5.26 6.08 10.44
C ALA A 154 5.04 7.47 11.04
N PHE A 155 5.86 7.88 12.02
CA PHE A 155 5.75 9.21 12.63
C PHE A 155 6.11 10.35 11.66
N THR A 156 7.16 10.19 10.85
CA THR A 156 7.52 11.19 9.83
C THR A 156 6.43 11.36 8.79
N HIS A 157 5.82 10.25 8.35
CA HIS A 157 4.71 10.27 7.38
C HIS A 157 3.44 10.85 7.97
N LEU A 158 3.09 10.47 9.19
CA LEU A 158 1.94 11.04 9.90
C LEU A 158 2.07 12.56 10.00
N ALA A 159 3.24 13.07 10.41
CA ALA A 159 3.51 14.50 10.49
C ALA A 159 3.40 15.19 9.12
N PHE A 160 3.91 14.57 8.06
CA PHE A 160 3.83 15.08 6.69
C PHE A 160 2.38 15.22 6.21
N TYR A 161 1.55 14.18 6.39
CA TYR A 161 0.16 14.21 5.95
C TYR A 161 -0.71 15.15 6.80
N LEU A 162 -0.47 15.24 8.11
CA LEU A 162 -1.15 16.20 8.97
C LEU A 162 -0.80 17.65 8.60
N TYR A 163 0.47 17.93 8.28
CA TYR A 163 0.89 19.24 7.79
C TYR A 163 0.19 19.60 6.47
N ARG A 164 0.10 18.67 5.54
CA ARG A 164 -0.61 18.87 4.26
C ARG A 164 -2.08 19.17 4.45
N LEU A 165 -2.76 18.39 5.29
CA LEU A 165 -4.17 18.62 5.63
C LEU A 165 -4.36 20.00 6.26
N GLY A 166 -3.54 20.37 7.24
CA GLY A 166 -3.57 21.69 7.87
C GLY A 166 -3.43 22.83 6.84
N LYS A 167 -2.51 22.70 5.88
CA LYS A 167 -2.35 23.67 4.81
C LYS A 167 -3.58 23.78 3.89
N GLN A 168 -4.26 22.65 3.63
CA GLN A 168 -5.50 22.67 2.85
C GLN A 168 -6.62 23.40 3.59
N PHE A 169 -6.76 23.19 4.90
CA PHE A 169 -7.76 23.89 5.72
C PHE A 169 -7.50 25.39 5.81
N THR A 170 -6.27 25.82 6.01
CA THR A 170 -5.92 27.26 6.07
C THR A 170 -6.12 27.98 4.74
N SER A 171 -6.09 27.28 3.62
CA SER A 171 -6.42 27.85 2.30
C SER A 171 -7.92 27.94 2.02
N LEU A 172 -8.76 27.36 2.89
CA LEU A 172 -10.23 27.44 2.82
C LEU A 172 -10.79 28.64 3.61
N THR A 173 -10.03 29.10 4.61
CA THR A 173 -10.44 30.19 5.51
C THR A 173 -9.96 31.58 5.05
N ARG A 174 -9.24 31.61 3.94
CA ARG A 174 -8.87 32.86 3.22
C ARG A 174 -9.63 32.97 1.90
#